data_0d2dd2fb5bbeffa80f03cf666cbccacf
#
_entry.id   0d2dd2fb5bbeffa80f03cf666cbccacf
#
_cell.length_a   1.000
_cell.length_b   1.000
_cell.length_c   1.000
_cell.angle_alpha   90.00
_cell.angle_beta   90.00
_cell.angle_gamma   90.00
#
_symmetry.space_group_name_H-M   'P 1'
#
loop_
_entity.id
_entity.type
_entity.pdbx_description
1 polymer ?
#
loop_
_entity_poly.entity_id
_entity_poly.type
_entity_poly.pdbx_seq_one_letter_code
_entity_poly.pdbx_strand_id
1 'polypeptide(L)'
;MFDIDGVYNSQNDRIWAVDRSEADIKGGTRQKRKFPQKIMVWLGVCSKGVSPLVIFENGTVDHDRYIKEVLPIALKFGNDMFGNDWTFQQDGARPHTHAKSQEWCAKHFPSFIDKDHWPPNSPDLNPLDYCIWNEFAQLVKWDTVTSKTTLITALKRAVREISQDVVEKSCASWTNRLHRLSQDKGNYIR
;
A
#
# COMPACT_ATOMS: atom_id res chain seq x y z
N MET A 1 -4.58 -4.04 -3.14
CA MET A 1 -5.34 -5.31 -3.25
C MET A 1 -4.47 -6.32 -3.96
N PHE A 2 -4.34 -7.53 -3.43
CA PHE A 2 -3.59 -8.64 -4.03
C PHE A 2 -4.56 -9.71 -4.53
N ASP A 3 -4.25 -10.34 -5.66
CA ASP A 3 -4.98 -11.49 -6.16
C ASP A 3 -4.06 -12.70 -6.35
N ILE A 4 -4.65 -13.89 -6.54
CA ILE A 4 -3.89 -15.13 -6.66
C ILE A 4 -3.14 -15.27 -8.00
N ASP A 5 -3.44 -14.42 -8.99
CA ASP A 5 -2.74 -14.39 -10.28
C ASP A 5 -1.51 -13.46 -10.26
N GLY A 6 -1.25 -12.84 -9.12
CA GLY A 6 -0.10 -11.96 -8.88
C GLY A 6 -0.37 -10.49 -9.19
N VAL A 7 0.62 -9.66 -8.87
CA VAL A 7 0.63 -8.26 -9.28
C VAL A 7 1.20 -8.20 -10.69
N TYR A 8 0.37 -7.79 -11.63
CA TYR A 8 0.77 -7.61 -13.02
C TYR A 8 0.75 -6.13 -13.38
N ASN A 9 1.93 -5.59 -13.69
CA ASN A 9 2.04 -4.25 -14.26
C ASN A 9 2.37 -4.37 -15.75
N SER A 10 1.34 -4.31 -16.58
CA SER A 10 1.47 -4.44 -18.04
C SER A 10 2.34 -3.37 -18.69
N GLN A 11 2.59 -2.25 -18.02
CA GLN A 11 3.42 -1.17 -18.54
C GLN A 11 4.92 -1.46 -18.41
N ASN A 12 5.31 -2.30 -17.44
CA ASN A 12 6.70 -2.64 -17.17
C ASN A 12 7.13 -4.01 -17.70
N ASP A 13 6.18 -4.87 -18.07
CA ASP A 13 6.48 -6.19 -18.64
C ASP A 13 6.74 -6.07 -20.14
N ARG A 14 7.99 -5.84 -20.49
CA ARG A 14 8.46 -5.86 -21.90
C ARG A 14 9.20 -7.15 -22.16
N ILE A 15 8.73 -7.88 -23.18
CA ILE A 15 9.38 -9.10 -23.65
C ILE A 15 10.02 -8.79 -25.00
N TRP A 16 11.34 -8.93 -25.05
CA TRP A 16 12.10 -8.81 -26.29
C TRP A 16 12.11 -10.16 -27.00
N ALA A 17 11.51 -10.23 -28.18
CA ALA A 17 11.42 -11.42 -29.00
C ALA A 17 11.51 -11.04 -30.48
N VAL A 18 12.00 -11.96 -31.28
CA VAL A 18 12.12 -11.78 -32.73
C VAL A 18 10.74 -11.85 -33.41
N ASP A 19 9.87 -12.72 -32.88
CA ASP A 19 8.50 -12.87 -33.36
C ASP A 19 7.51 -13.18 -32.22
N ARG A 20 6.24 -13.34 -32.59
CA ARG A 20 5.14 -13.61 -31.64
C ARG A 20 5.29 -14.96 -30.96
N SER A 21 5.72 -15.98 -31.68
CA SER A 21 5.88 -17.34 -31.15
C SER A 21 6.95 -17.37 -30.07
N GLU A 22 8.07 -16.72 -30.31
CA GLU A 22 9.14 -16.58 -29.32
C GLU A 22 8.69 -15.76 -28.09
N ALA A 23 7.91 -14.69 -28.31
CA ALA A 23 7.33 -13.90 -27.22
C ALA A 23 6.41 -14.73 -26.33
N ASP A 24 5.56 -15.58 -26.93
CA ASP A 24 4.64 -16.45 -26.19
C ASP A 24 5.40 -17.53 -25.40
N ILE A 25 6.47 -18.11 -25.94
CA ILE A 25 7.37 -19.04 -25.24
C ILE A 25 8.05 -18.35 -24.04
N LYS A 26 8.45 -17.11 -24.19
CA LYS A 26 9.04 -16.28 -23.12
C LYS A 26 8.04 -15.74 -22.11
N GLY A 27 6.78 -16.18 -22.17
CA GLY A 27 5.74 -15.78 -21.22
C GLY A 27 4.98 -14.51 -21.60
N GLY A 28 4.99 -14.12 -22.89
CA GLY A 28 4.27 -12.97 -23.42
C GLY A 28 2.75 -13.11 -23.36
N THR A 29 2.24 -14.34 -23.21
CA THR A 29 0.81 -14.61 -23.00
C THR A 29 0.63 -15.24 -21.62
N ARG A 30 -0.02 -14.53 -20.70
CA ARG A 30 -0.41 -15.08 -19.40
C ARG A 30 -1.92 -15.29 -19.36
N GLN A 31 -2.33 -16.50 -19.03
CA GLN A 31 -3.75 -16.78 -18.75
C GLN A 31 -4.13 -16.13 -17.41
N LYS A 32 -5.10 -15.21 -17.44
CA LYS A 32 -5.71 -14.63 -16.26
C LYS A 32 -7.06 -15.27 -16.00
N ARG A 33 -7.34 -15.59 -14.75
CA ARG A 33 -8.69 -16.01 -14.33
C ARG A 33 -9.66 -14.85 -14.53
N LYS A 34 -10.85 -15.11 -15.04
CA LYS A 34 -11.89 -14.08 -15.24
C LYS A 34 -12.27 -13.40 -13.92
N PHE A 35 -12.27 -14.16 -12.81
CA PHE A 35 -12.58 -13.69 -11.46
C PHE A 35 -11.56 -14.27 -10.47
N PRO A 36 -10.34 -13.71 -10.38
CA PRO A 36 -9.36 -14.19 -9.42
C PRO A 36 -9.82 -13.90 -8.00
N GLN A 37 -9.51 -14.81 -7.08
CA GLN A 37 -9.73 -14.54 -5.65
C GLN A 37 -8.81 -13.40 -5.21
N LYS A 38 -9.40 -12.41 -4.56
CA LYS A 38 -8.70 -11.20 -4.13
C LYS A 38 -8.67 -11.08 -2.61
N ILE A 39 -7.60 -10.51 -2.12
CA ILE A 39 -7.42 -10.16 -0.71
C ILE A 39 -7.17 -8.67 -0.61
N MET A 40 -7.94 -8.00 0.22
CA MET A 40 -7.66 -6.63 0.59
C MET A 40 -6.76 -6.61 1.82
N VAL A 41 -5.74 -5.76 1.80
CA VAL A 41 -4.82 -5.57 2.91
C VAL A 41 -4.70 -4.11 3.24
N TRP A 42 -4.38 -3.83 4.50
CA TRP A 42 -3.96 -2.52 4.96
C TRP A 42 -2.58 -2.64 5.62
N LEU A 43 -1.76 -1.64 5.40
CA LEU A 43 -0.42 -1.51 5.97
C LEU A 43 -0.17 -0.06 6.31
N GLY A 44 0.47 0.20 7.45
CA GLY A 44 1.04 1.49 7.80
C GLY A 44 2.56 1.46 7.67
N VAL A 45 3.16 2.61 7.40
CA VAL A 45 4.61 2.76 7.29
C VAL A 45 5.07 4.03 8.02
N CYS A 46 6.21 3.94 8.66
CA CYS A 46 6.93 5.08 9.22
C CYS A 46 8.45 4.86 9.04
N SER A 47 9.28 5.86 9.33
CA SER A 47 10.74 5.75 9.17
C SER A 47 11.38 4.63 9.99
N LYS A 48 10.72 4.13 11.02
CA LYS A 48 11.20 3.05 11.89
C LYS A 48 10.68 1.66 11.51
N GLY A 49 9.85 1.54 10.47
CA GLY A 49 9.34 0.24 10.02
C GLY A 49 7.94 0.27 9.46
N VAL A 50 7.38 -0.93 9.33
CA VAL A 50 6.00 -1.16 8.86
C VAL A 50 5.13 -1.69 10.00
N SER A 51 3.85 -1.35 9.98
CA SER A 51 2.86 -1.84 10.95
C SER A 51 2.60 -3.33 10.80
N PRO A 52 1.92 -3.97 11.75
CA PRO A 52 1.28 -5.25 11.49
C PRO A 52 0.38 -5.17 10.26
N LEU A 53 0.46 -6.20 9.39
CA LEU A 53 -0.37 -6.31 8.19
C LEU A 53 -1.80 -6.69 8.60
N VAL A 54 -2.78 -5.85 8.26
CA VAL A 54 -4.20 -6.16 8.40
C VAL A 54 -4.71 -6.81 7.12
N ILE A 55 -5.33 -7.98 7.24
CA ILE A 55 -5.84 -8.76 6.10
C ILE A 55 -7.35 -8.88 6.22
N PHE A 56 -8.05 -8.42 5.18
CA PHE A 56 -9.49 -8.55 5.07
C PHE A 56 -9.82 -9.73 4.15
N GLU A 57 -10.18 -10.85 4.74
CA GLU A 57 -10.41 -12.08 4.00
C GLU A 57 -11.70 -12.07 3.19
N ASN A 58 -12.71 -11.33 3.64
CA ASN A 58 -14.02 -11.30 3.02
C ASN A 58 -14.62 -9.89 3.03
N GLY A 59 -15.42 -9.62 2.02
CA GLY A 59 -16.21 -8.39 1.91
C GLY A 59 -15.40 -7.14 1.55
N THR A 60 -16.08 -6.02 1.53
CA THR A 60 -15.52 -4.68 1.36
C THR A 60 -15.12 -4.10 2.71
N VAL A 61 -14.19 -3.17 2.70
CA VAL A 61 -13.83 -2.37 3.88
C VAL A 61 -14.61 -1.08 3.81
N ASP A 62 -15.59 -0.94 4.67
CA ASP A 62 -16.31 0.30 4.93
C ASP A 62 -15.67 1.05 6.10
N HIS A 63 -16.26 2.21 6.46
CA HIS A 63 -15.75 3.02 7.55
C HIS A 63 -15.87 2.35 8.92
N ASP A 64 -16.90 1.54 9.17
CA ASP A 64 -17.09 0.87 10.46
C ASP A 64 -16.01 -0.22 10.67
N ARG A 65 -15.72 -1.01 9.63
CA ARG A 65 -14.59 -1.96 9.64
C ARG A 65 -13.24 -1.24 9.75
N TYR A 66 -13.07 -0.15 9.03
CA TYR A 66 -11.84 0.63 9.08
C TYR A 66 -11.56 1.14 10.49
N ILE A 67 -12.55 1.74 11.14
CA ILE A 67 -12.46 2.22 12.52
C ILE A 67 -12.18 1.08 13.49
N LYS A 68 -12.82 -0.08 13.31
CA LYS A 68 -12.73 -1.19 14.25
C LYS A 68 -11.44 -2.01 14.08
N GLU A 69 -11.06 -2.29 12.82
CA GLU A 69 -10.03 -3.27 12.51
C GLU A 69 -8.67 -2.63 12.18
N VAL A 70 -8.63 -1.35 11.76
CA VAL A 70 -7.42 -0.68 11.28
C VAL A 70 -6.94 0.42 12.21
N LEU A 71 -7.78 1.41 12.50
CA LEU A 71 -7.34 2.61 13.24
C LEU A 71 -6.73 2.33 14.61
N PRO A 72 -7.22 1.35 15.40
CA PRO A 72 -6.56 0.99 16.67
C PRO A 72 -5.16 0.41 16.48
N ILE A 73 -4.93 -0.33 15.39
CA ILE A 73 -3.61 -0.88 15.06
C ILE A 73 -2.66 0.25 14.64
N ALA A 74 -3.15 1.18 13.81
CA ALA A 74 -2.38 2.37 13.42
C ALA A 74 -1.98 3.22 14.63
N LEU A 75 -2.92 3.47 15.54
CA LEU A 75 -2.68 4.22 16.77
C LEU A 75 -1.61 3.54 17.65
N LYS A 76 -1.80 2.24 17.89
CA LYS A 76 -0.83 1.49 18.68
C LYS A 76 0.55 1.52 18.05
N PHE A 77 0.65 1.28 16.75
CA PHE A 77 1.91 1.28 16.02
C PHE A 77 2.61 2.65 16.08
N GLY A 78 1.89 3.75 15.84
CA GLY A 78 2.47 5.09 15.95
C GLY A 78 2.97 5.41 17.36
N ASN A 79 2.18 5.08 18.38
CA ASN A 79 2.56 5.29 19.78
C ASN A 79 3.75 4.42 20.22
N ASP A 80 3.80 3.16 19.79
CA ASP A 80 4.93 2.27 20.07
C ASP A 80 6.24 2.80 19.45
N MET A 81 6.18 3.47 18.30
CA MET A 81 7.35 3.98 17.58
C MET A 81 7.80 5.37 18.02
N PHE A 82 6.88 6.26 18.36
CA PHE A 82 7.17 7.69 18.55
C PHE A 82 6.51 8.29 19.81
N GLY A 83 5.85 7.52 20.64
CA GLY A 83 5.06 8.05 21.77
C GLY A 83 3.92 8.92 21.24
N ASN A 84 3.90 10.20 21.62
CA ASN A 84 2.87 11.16 21.19
C ASN A 84 3.37 12.15 20.13
N ASP A 85 4.58 11.96 19.58
CA ASP A 85 5.19 12.89 18.63
C ASP A 85 5.16 12.31 17.19
N TRP A 86 3.96 12.24 16.63
CA TRP A 86 3.77 11.77 15.26
C TRP A 86 2.47 12.27 14.66
N THR A 87 2.42 12.29 13.34
CA THR A 87 1.25 12.69 12.54
C THR A 87 0.80 11.53 11.68
N PHE A 88 -0.49 11.19 11.76
CA PHE A 88 -1.08 10.18 10.91
C PHE A 88 -1.47 10.76 9.56
N GLN A 89 -1.06 10.08 8.49
CA GLN A 89 -1.43 10.39 7.11
C GLN A 89 -2.18 9.22 6.48
N GLN A 90 -3.20 9.51 5.71
CA GLN A 90 -3.96 8.52 4.93
C GLN A 90 -4.37 9.13 3.60
N ASP A 91 -4.67 8.26 2.62
CA ASP A 91 -5.17 8.69 1.31
C ASP A 91 -6.67 9.07 1.33
N GLY A 92 -7.18 9.48 0.15
CA GLY A 92 -8.57 9.89 -0.05
C GLY A 92 -9.57 8.73 -0.26
N ALA A 93 -9.27 7.49 0.15
CA ALA A 93 -10.21 6.38 0.03
C ALA A 93 -11.52 6.64 0.83
N ARG A 94 -12.65 6.15 0.31
CA ARG A 94 -13.97 6.39 0.93
C ARG A 94 -14.06 6.06 2.42
N PRO A 95 -13.53 4.93 2.93
CA PRO A 95 -13.51 4.66 4.37
C PRO A 95 -12.70 5.69 5.16
N HIS A 96 -11.63 6.25 4.57
CA HIS A 96 -10.76 7.20 5.22
C HIS A 96 -11.40 8.59 5.33
N THR A 97 -12.09 9.03 4.30
CA THR A 97 -12.73 10.37 4.23
C THR A 97 -14.11 10.43 4.90
N HIS A 98 -14.65 9.29 5.33
CA HIS A 98 -15.94 9.23 6.00
C HIS A 98 -15.92 10.00 7.33
N ALA A 99 -17.01 10.77 7.61
CA ALA A 99 -17.07 11.64 8.78
C ALA A 99 -16.71 10.95 10.10
N LYS A 100 -17.26 9.73 10.35
CA LYS A 100 -16.94 8.96 11.55
C LYS A 100 -15.46 8.58 11.66
N SER A 101 -14.81 8.26 10.54
CA SER A 101 -13.37 7.95 10.54
C SER A 101 -12.54 9.17 10.84
N GLN A 102 -12.90 10.32 10.28
CA GLN A 102 -12.24 11.60 10.56
C GLN A 102 -12.43 12.03 12.02
N GLU A 103 -13.63 11.88 12.56
CA GLU A 103 -13.93 12.16 13.98
C GLU A 103 -13.11 11.24 14.90
N TRP A 104 -13.03 9.95 14.57
CA TRP A 104 -12.22 9.00 15.34
C TRP A 104 -10.74 9.40 15.31
N CYS A 105 -10.19 9.75 14.14
CA CYS A 105 -8.80 10.21 14.01
C CYS A 105 -8.55 11.47 14.84
N ALA A 106 -9.41 12.48 14.73
CA ALA A 106 -9.30 13.72 15.50
C ALA A 106 -9.32 13.51 17.01
N LYS A 107 -10.06 12.51 17.49
CA LYS A 107 -10.20 12.21 18.92
C LYS A 107 -9.02 11.41 19.48
N HIS A 108 -8.38 10.54 18.69
CA HIS A 108 -7.48 9.52 19.21
C HIS A 108 -6.01 9.71 18.79
N PHE A 109 -5.76 10.23 17.58
CA PHE A 109 -4.39 10.47 17.15
C PHE A 109 -3.82 11.76 17.75
N PRO A 110 -2.52 11.79 18.09
CA PRO A 110 -1.88 13.01 18.57
C PRO A 110 -1.92 14.14 17.53
N SER A 111 -1.77 13.78 16.25
CA SER A 111 -1.94 14.65 15.09
C SER A 111 -2.32 13.83 13.87
N PHE A 112 -3.09 14.38 12.93
CA PHE A 112 -3.37 13.73 11.66
C PHE A 112 -3.64 14.76 10.56
N ILE A 113 -3.40 14.36 9.30
CA ILE A 113 -3.78 15.15 8.13
C ILE A 113 -5.19 14.76 7.75
N ASP A 114 -6.12 15.69 7.89
CA ASP A 114 -7.53 15.46 7.57
C ASP A 114 -7.79 15.42 6.06
N LYS A 115 -9.02 15.03 5.68
CA LYS A 115 -9.44 14.87 4.29
C LYS A 115 -9.38 16.16 3.45
N ASP A 116 -9.46 17.33 4.10
CA ASP A 116 -9.48 18.62 3.42
C ASP A 116 -8.07 19.19 3.20
N HIS A 117 -7.09 18.67 3.93
CA HIS A 117 -5.67 19.01 3.80
C HIS A 117 -4.88 17.99 2.95
N TRP A 118 -5.41 16.78 2.72
CA TRP A 118 -4.77 15.81 1.84
C TRP A 118 -5.09 16.10 0.37
N PRO A 119 -4.07 16.30 -0.50
CA PRO A 119 -4.31 16.56 -1.92
C PRO A 119 -5.01 15.36 -2.59
N PRO A 120 -6.07 15.57 -3.37
CA PRO A 120 -6.75 14.48 -4.06
C PRO A 120 -5.82 13.84 -5.10
N ASN A 121 -5.90 12.51 -5.22
CA ASN A 121 -5.17 11.74 -6.24
C ASN A 121 -3.64 11.97 -6.22
N SER A 122 -3.02 11.93 -5.03
CA SER A 122 -1.58 12.18 -4.81
C SER A 122 -0.83 10.93 -4.33
N PRO A 123 -0.74 9.85 -5.14
CA PRO A 123 0.04 8.65 -4.79
C PRO A 123 1.54 8.92 -4.69
N ASP A 124 2.03 9.97 -5.35
CA ASP A 124 3.41 10.46 -5.30
C ASP A 124 3.81 11.06 -3.94
N LEU A 125 2.84 11.38 -3.09
CA LEU A 125 3.03 11.81 -1.70
C LEU A 125 2.81 10.69 -0.67
N ASN A 126 2.37 9.50 -1.08
CA ASN A 126 2.15 8.40 -0.17
C ASN A 126 3.29 7.36 -0.28
N PRO A 127 4.14 7.18 0.74
CA PRO A 127 5.24 6.21 0.73
C PRO A 127 4.81 4.79 0.37
N LEU A 128 3.61 4.40 0.75
CA LEU A 128 3.04 3.10 0.37
C LEU A 128 2.88 2.99 -1.15
N ASP A 129 2.37 4.04 -1.81
CA ASP A 129 2.06 4.00 -3.23
C ASP A 129 3.30 4.17 -4.11
N TYR A 130 4.19 5.10 -3.77
CA TYR A 130 5.36 5.34 -4.62
C TYR A 130 6.52 4.35 -4.42
N CYS A 131 6.50 3.55 -3.34
CA CYS A 131 7.60 2.64 -3.03
C CYS A 131 7.14 1.31 -2.41
N ILE A 132 6.53 1.33 -1.24
CA ILE A 132 6.39 0.17 -0.37
C ILE A 132 5.51 -0.93 -0.97
N TRP A 133 4.40 -0.61 -1.66
CA TRP A 133 3.56 -1.62 -2.30
C TRP A 133 4.29 -2.39 -3.39
N ASN A 134 5.18 -1.73 -4.15
CA ASN A 134 5.98 -2.40 -5.16
C ASN A 134 7.01 -3.33 -4.52
N GLU A 135 7.74 -2.85 -3.53
CA GLU A 135 8.71 -3.66 -2.77
C GLU A 135 8.03 -4.88 -2.13
N PHE A 136 6.91 -4.66 -1.45
CA PHE A 136 6.13 -5.74 -0.85
C PHE A 136 5.69 -6.78 -1.88
N ALA A 137 5.22 -6.34 -3.05
CA ALA A 137 4.78 -7.25 -4.11
C ALA A 137 5.92 -8.08 -4.70
N GLN A 138 7.13 -7.54 -4.81
CA GLN A 138 8.31 -8.25 -5.30
C GLN A 138 8.80 -9.32 -4.32
N LEU A 139 8.62 -9.13 -3.02
CA LEU A 139 8.99 -10.09 -1.98
C LEU A 139 8.01 -11.27 -1.87
N VAL A 140 6.83 -11.18 -2.49
CA VAL A 140 5.88 -12.29 -2.51
C VAL A 140 6.38 -13.38 -3.47
N LYS A 141 6.52 -14.60 -2.96
CA LYS A 141 6.85 -15.78 -3.78
C LYS A 141 5.61 -16.26 -4.54
N TRP A 142 5.35 -15.66 -5.67
CA TRP A 142 4.14 -15.89 -6.48
C TRP A 142 4.02 -17.31 -7.01
N ASP A 143 5.11 -18.01 -7.25
CA ASP A 143 5.18 -19.42 -7.63
C ASP A 143 4.54 -20.37 -6.59
N THR A 144 4.50 -19.96 -5.33
CA THR A 144 3.89 -20.71 -4.24
C THR A 144 2.41 -20.39 -4.02
N VAL A 145 1.88 -19.39 -4.73
CA VAL A 145 0.50 -18.90 -4.55
C VAL A 145 -0.46 -19.68 -5.46
N THR A 146 -1.18 -20.63 -4.88
CA THR A 146 -2.17 -21.45 -5.57
C THR A 146 -3.60 -21.27 -5.08
N SER A 147 -3.77 -20.66 -3.91
CA SER A 147 -5.05 -20.46 -3.24
C SER A 147 -5.05 -19.21 -2.38
N LYS A 148 -6.23 -18.81 -1.87
CA LYS A 148 -6.37 -17.70 -0.94
C LYS A 148 -5.52 -17.89 0.33
N THR A 149 -5.49 -19.12 0.86
CA THR A 149 -4.72 -19.45 2.06
C THR A 149 -3.22 -19.31 1.83
N THR A 150 -2.71 -19.83 0.70
CA THR A 150 -1.29 -19.68 0.34
C THR A 150 -0.92 -18.23 0.06
N LEU A 151 -1.83 -17.44 -0.55
CA LEU A 151 -1.62 -16.00 -0.72
C LEU A 151 -1.49 -15.28 0.63
N ILE A 152 -2.38 -15.55 1.59
CA ILE A 152 -2.31 -14.97 2.95
C ILE A 152 -0.96 -15.30 3.61
N THR A 153 -0.53 -16.56 3.51
CA THR A 153 0.75 -17.00 4.08
C THR A 153 1.93 -16.30 3.42
N ALA A 154 1.91 -16.18 2.09
CA ALA A 154 2.95 -15.50 1.33
C ALA A 154 3.02 -14.00 1.68
N LEU A 155 1.87 -13.32 1.80
CA LEU A 155 1.80 -11.92 2.22
C LEU A 155 2.33 -11.71 3.64
N LYS A 156 1.93 -12.55 4.61
CA LYS A 156 2.43 -12.47 5.99
C LYS A 156 3.93 -12.68 6.10
N ARG A 157 4.51 -13.48 5.20
CA ARG A 157 5.95 -13.66 5.12
C ARG A 157 6.63 -12.45 4.47
N ALA A 158 6.18 -12.05 3.31
CA ALA A 158 6.79 -10.98 2.52
C ALA A 158 6.84 -9.64 3.27
N VAL A 159 5.79 -9.29 4.05
CA VAL A 159 5.78 -8.04 4.84
C VAL A 159 6.92 -7.97 5.86
N ARG A 160 7.38 -9.12 6.39
CA ARG A 160 8.50 -9.19 7.33
C ARG A 160 9.87 -9.08 6.66
N GLU A 161 9.91 -9.29 5.36
CA GLU A 161 11.14 -9.23 4.55
C GLU A 161 11.37 -7.83 3.94
N ILE A 162 10.41 -6.88 4.13
CA ILE A 162 10.60 -5.49 3.68
C ILE A 162 11.81 -4.89 4.40
N SER A 163 12.78 -4.43 3.62
CA SER A 163 14.04 -3.89 4.14
C SER A 163 13.80 -2.58 4.90
N GLN A 164 14.38 -2.46 6.10
CA GLN A 164 14.35 -1.23 6.88
C GLN A 164 15.00 -0.06 6.14
N ASP A 165 16.07 -0.29 5.38
CA ASP A 165 16.73 0.73 4.56
C ASP A 165 15.79 1.30 3.48
N VAL A 166 15.00 0.45 2.83
CA VAL A 166 13.99 0.88 1.85
C VAL A 166 12.91 1.71 2.52
N VAL A 167 12.42 1.28 3.68
CA VAL A 167 11.41 2.01 4.46
C VAL A 167 11.90 3.39 4.86
N GLU A 168 13.10 3.47 5.43
CA GLU A 168 13.70 4.73 5.88
C GLU A 168 13.92 5.70 4.72
N LYS A 169 14.53 5.25 3.61
CA LYS A 169 14.75 6.06 2.39
C LYS A 169 13.44 6.53 1.78
N SER A 170 12.43 5.65 1.76
CA SER A 170 11.11 5.99 1.28
C SER A 170 10.52 7.13 2.11
N CYS A 171 10.44 7.01 3.42
CA CYS A 171 9.93 8.05 4.30
C CYS A 171 10.75 9.35 4.23
N ALA A 172 12.08 9.26 4.18
CA ALA A 172 12.97 10.43 4.07
C ALA A 172 12.75 11.21 2.76
N SER A 173 12.36 10.54 1.69
CA SER A 173 12.09 11.19 0.40
C SER A 173 10.83 12.06 0.40
N TRP A 174 9.94 11.91 1.38
CA TRP A 174 8.65 12.59 1.43
C TRP A 174 8.76 14.12 1.44
N THR A 175 9.64 14.67 2.24
CA THR A 175 9.87 16.13 2.32
C THR A 175 10.30 16.71 0.99
N ASN A 176 11.19 16.03 0.28
CA ASN A 176 11.64 16.46 -1.05
C ASN A 176 10.52 16.38 -2.08
N ARG A 177 9.65 15.37 -1.99
CA ARG A 177 8.47 15.22 -2.87
C ARG A 177 7.47 16.35 -2.62
N LEU A 178 7.19 16.66 -1.35
CA LEU A 178 6.33 17.77 -0.99
C LEU A 178 6.87 19.12 -1.50
N HIS A 179 8.18 19.33 -1.38
CA HIS A 179 8.81 20.55 -1.91
C HIS A 179 8.69 20.65 -3.43
N ARG A 180 8.93 19.57 -4.18
CA ARG A 180 8.73 19.53 -5.64
C ARG A 180 7.28 19.82 -6.02
N LEU A 181 6.32 19.19 -5.35
CA LEU A 181 4.90 19.45 -5.59
C LEU A 181 4.55 20.93 -5.43
N SER A 182 5.09 21.58 -4.38
CA SER A 182 4.91 23.02 -4.15
C SER A 182 5.51 23.87 -5.28
N GLN A 183 6.70 23.50 -5.80
CA GLN A 183 7.33 24.19 -6.94
C GLN A 183 6.56 23.98 -8.25
N ASP A 184 6.05 22.77 -8.49
CA ASP A 184 5.31 22.40 -9.70
C ASP A 184 3.83 22.84 -9.66
N LYS A 185 3.44 23.65 -8.67
CA LYS A 185 2.08 24.19 -8.48
C LYS A 185 1.00 23.10 -8.45
N GLY A 186 1.31 21.97 -7.85
CA GLY A 186 0.38 20.85 -7.69
C GLY A 186 0.30 19.88 -8.88
N ASN A 187 1.17 19.99 -9.87
CA ASN A 187 1.29 18.99 -10.93
C ASN A 187 2.01 17.73 -10.44
N TYR A 188 1.81 16.60 -11.13
CA TYR A 188 2.50 15.35 -10.80
C TYR A 188 4.01 15.49 -10.81
N ILE A 189 4.65 14.96 -9.78
CA ILE A 189 6.11 14.85 -9.69
C ILE A 189 6.58 13.80 -10.71
N ARG A 190 7.36 14.23 -11.68
CA ARG A 190 8.02 13.36 -12.66
C ARG A 190 9.36 12.85 -12.16
#